data_1507c3fc9d69a538c2f62d5c3218b0c5
#
_entry.id   1507c3fc9d69a538c2f62d5c3218b0c5
#
_cell.length_a   1.000
_cell.length_b   1.000
_cell.length_c   1.000
_cell.angle_alpha   90.00
_cell.angle_beta   90.00
_cell.angle_gamma   90.00
#
_symmetry.space_group_name_H-M   'P 1'
#
loop_
_entity.id
_entity.type
_entity.pdbx_description
1 polymer ?
#
loop_
_entity_poly.entity_id
_entity_poly.type
_entity_poly.pdbx_seq_one_letter_code
_entity_poly.pdbx_strand_id
1 'polypeptide(L)'
;GGKSITLKTVGLIQMMFQSGLFLPLNSGSQCCWFDNVYSDIGDNQSIENQLSTYSYRINRMKFFLGAANENTMLLLDEFGSGSDPELGGALAEVFYEELYARKTFAVITTHYTNIKILTASLPNAVNACMLFDTKNLKPLYELSVGQPGSSFTFEVAQHNGITTDLLDKAKTKVSESKIKIDELTTELQKEKSRFKKINNEQNIAKYEARGKITQYDKKLIALTTKQSTQIQYFEQQNKFVNMGKKIYDLIGKHKKNKSNKALYEAVKKIVEIEKSKLL
;
A
#
# COMPACT_ATOMS: atom_id res chain seq x y z
N GLY A 1 -0.93 15.36 15.50
CA GLY A 1 -0.64 14.41 16.58
C GLY A 1 0.06 13.16 16.09
N GLY A 2 0.81 12.49 16.99
CA GLY A 2 1.41 11.17 16.70
C GLY A 2 2.89 11.17 16.32
N LYS A 3 3.55 12.30 16.05
CA LYS A 3 4.97 12.34 15.65
C LYS A 3 5.90 11.70 16.69
N SER A 4 5.86 12.18 17.94
CA SER A 4 6.69 11.67 19.02
C SER A 4 6.42 10.19 19.36
N ILE A 5 5.16 9.77 19.24
CA ILE A 5 4.78 8.35 19.41
C ILE A 5 5.39 7.51 18.29
N THR A 6 5.37 7.99 17.04
CA THR A 6 6.02 7.31 15.92
C THR A 6 7.51 7.11 16.16
N LEU A 7 8.22 8.15 16.62
CA LEU A 7 9.65 8.05 16.98
C LEU A 7 9.88 7.00 18.07
N LYS A 8 9.09 7.03 19.15
CA LYS A 8 9.17 6.05 20.24
C LYS A 8 8.92 4.63 19.73
N THR A 9 7.92 4.44 18.85
CA THR A 9 7.62 3.14 18.26
C THR A 9 8.77 2.61 17.42
N VAL A 10 9.35 3.46 16.55
CA VAL A 10 10.52 3.07 15.74
C VAL A 10 11.69 2.68 16.63
N GLY A 11 12.01 3.47 17.65
CA GLY A 11 13.08 3.16 18.60
C GLY A 11 12.84 1.86 19.37
N LEU A 12 11.62 1.64 19.86
CA LEU A 12 11.25 0.42 20.57
C LEU A 12 11.41 -0.81 19.69
N ILE A 13 10.87 -0.77 18.44
CA ILE A 13 10.99 -1.87 17.49
C ILE A 13 12.47 -2.15 17.18
N GLN A 14 13.29 -1.12 16.99
CA GLN A 14 14.72 -1.28 16.75
C GLN A 14 15.43 -1.96 17.94
N MET A 15 15.13 -1.55 19.16
CA MET A 15 15.69 -2.17 20.38
C MET A 15 15.22 -3.62 20.52
N MET A 16 13.94 -3.91 20.27
CA MET A 16 13.42 -5.28 20.28
C MET A 16 14.12 -6.15 19.22
N PHE A 17 14.31 -5.63 18.02
CA PHE A 17 15.03 -6.32 16.95
C PHE A 17 16.46 -6.70 17.39
N GLN A 18 17.23 -5.75 17.86
CA GLN A 18 18.63 -5.97 18.26
C GLN A 18 18.78 -6.83 19.54
N SER A 19 17.69 -6.99 20.30
CA SER A 19 17.61 -7.89 21.46
C SER A 19 17.09 -9.29 21.12
N GLY A 20 16.79 -9.59 19.84
CA GLY A 20 16.27 -10.88 19.40
C GLY A 20 14.83 -11.18 19.83
N LEU A 21 14.03 -10.14 20.13
CA LEU A 21 12.63 -10.28 20.49
C LEU A 21 11.73 -10.39 19.26
N PHE A 22 10.54 -10.98 19.42
CA PHE A 22 9.53 -10.99 18.38
C PHE A 22 9.04 -9.58 18.08
N LEU A 23 8.90 -9.27 16.78
CA LEU A 23 8.55 -7.94 16.31
C LEU A 23 7.09 -7.89 15.83
N PRO A 24 6.32 -6.89 16.22
CA PRO A 24 4.95 -6.67 15.71
C PRO A 24 4.99 -6.00 14.33
N LEU A 25 5.61 -6.66 13.35
CA LEU A 25 5.79 -6.17 11.99
C LEU A 25 5.12 -7.09 10.97
N ASN A 26 4.76 -6.54 9.82
CA ASN A 26 4.25 -7.33 8.71
C ASN A 26 5.34 -8.21 8.10
N SER A 27 4.95 -9.33 7.50
CA SER A 27 5.86 -10.19 6.74
C SER A 27 6.50 -9.42 5.60
N GLY A 28 7.82 -9.55 5.43
CA GLY A 28 8.59 -8.83 4.42
C GLY A 28 9.12 -7.45 4.88
N SER A 29 8.87 -7.03 6.12
CA SER A 29 9.53 -5.86 6.70
C SER A 29 11.04 -6.09 6.79
N GLN A 30 11.81 -5.01 6.55
CA GLN A 30 13.27 -5.02 6.59
C GLN A 30 13.76 -4.16 7.75
N CYS A 31 14.70 -4.66 8.52
CA CYS A 31 15.36 -3.94 9.60
C CYS A 31 16.86 -3.90 9.35
N CYS A 32 17.51 -2.77 9.68
CA CYS A 32 18.96 -2.62 9.66
C CYS A 32 19.53 -2.83 11.06
N TRP A 33 20.77 -3.29 11.12
CA TRP A 33 21.52 -3.34 12.38
C TRP A 33 22.29 -2.04 12.57
N PHE A 34 22.26 -1.46 13.78
CA PHE A 34 22.99 -0.25 14.14
C PHE A 34 23.91 -0.54 15.34
N ASP A 35 25.12 0.00 15.30
CA ASP A 35 26.04 -0.11 16.42
C ASP A 35 25.59 0.77 17.59
N ASN A 36 25.00 1.92 17.28
CA ASN A 36 24.51 2.89 18.26
C ASN A 36 23.10 3.38 17.89
N VAL A 37 22.25 3.46 18.91
CA VAL A 37 20.91 4.06 18.81
C VAL A 37 20.82 5.18 19.85
N TYR A 38 20.72 6.41 19.40
CA TYR A 38 20.56 7.57 20.27
C TYR A 38 19.19 8.21 20.06
N SER A 39 18.63 8.74 21.15
CA SER A 39 17.34 9.43 21.09
C SER A 39 17.36 10.73 21.88
N ASP A 40 16.64 11.71 21.36
CA ASP A 40 16.26 12.94 22.03
C ASP A 40 14.76 13.14 21.83
N ILE A 41 13.95 12.53 22.71
CA ILE A 41 12.49 12.45 22.58
C ILE A 41 11.84 12.93 23.89
N GLY A 42 11.01 13.97 23.78
CA GLY A 42 10.25 14.54 24.88
C GLY A 42 10.82 15.84 25.43
N ASP A 43 10.02 16.53 26.24
CA ASP A 43 10.44 17.76 26.94
C ASP A 43 11.17 17.40 28.20
N ASN A 44 12.49 17.60 28.22
CA ASN A 44 13.27 17.56 29.44
C ASN A 44 13.06 18.85 30.25
N GLN A 45 11.86 18.97 30.84
CA GLN A 45 11.57 20.00 31.84
C GLN A 45 12.02 19.55 33.25
N SER A 46 13.28 19.11 33.39
CA SER A 46 13.81 18.86 34.72
C SER A 46 14.13 20.19 35.41
N ILE A 47 13.45 20.44 36.52
CA ILE A 47 13.54 21.63 37.36
C ILE A 47 14.97 21.88 37.87
N GLU A 48 15.84 20.88 37.82
CA GLU A 48 17.19 20.92 38.42
C GLU A 48 18.28 21.57 37.55
N ASN A 49 18.08 21.76 36.27
CA ASN A 49 19.05 22.42 35.40
C ASN A 49 18.41 23.62 34.69
N GLN A 50 18.56 24.80 35.31
CA GLN A 50 18.17 26.11 34.77
C GLN A 50 19.02 26.58 33.56
N LEU A 51 19.80 25.75 32.96
CA LEU A 51 20.29 25.98 31.62
C LEU A 51 19.05 25.98 30.70
N SER A 52 18.86 27.05 29.95
CA SER A 52 17.70 27.14 29.05
C SER A 52 17.56 25.86 28.27
N THR A 53 16.33 25.39 28.02
CA THR A 53 16.00 24.21 27.22
C THR A 53 16.79 24.17 25.92
N TYR A 54 17.08 25.35 25.37
CA TYR A 54 17.90 25.51 24.17
C TYR A 54 19.40 25.11 24.39
N SER A 55 20.05 25.55 25.49
CA SER A 55 21.43 25.18 25.76
C SER A 55 21.60 23.66 25.94
N TYR A 56 20.63 23.01 26.58
CA TYR A 56 20.60 21.55 26.67
C TYR A 56 20.55 20.90 25.28
N ARG A 57 19.65 21.35 24.40
CA ARG A 57 19.49 20.83 23.03
C ARG A 57 20.74 21.04 22.18
N ILE A 58 21.42 22.19 22.30
CA ILE A 58 22.71 22.44 21.63
C ILE A 58 23.79 21.47 22.10
N ASN A 59 23.89 21.22 23.40
CA ASN A 59 24.83 20.24 23.94
C ASN A 59 24.55 18.81 23.44
N ARG A 60 23.27 18.42 23.37
CA ARG A 60 22.85 17.14 22.77
C ARG A 60 23.24 17.05 21.30
N MET A 61 23.04 18.14 20.56
CA MET A 61 23.40 18.22 19.15
C MET A 61 24.89 18.09 18.92
N LYS A 62 25.72 18.78 19.75
CA LYS A 62 27.18 18.64 19.78
C LYS A 62 27.59 17.18 20.01
N PHE A 63 26.95 16.50 20.97
CA PHE A 63 27.17 15.09 21.24
C PHE A 63 26.85 14.22 20.03
N PHE A 64 25.67 14.40 19.40
CA PHE A 64 25.27 13.62 18.24
C PHE A 64 26.20 13.82 17.06
N LEU A 65 26.62 15.04 16.78
CA LEU A 65 27.63 15.30 15.74
C LEU A 65 28.97 14.60 16.03
N GLY A 66 29.37 14.47 17.28
CA GLY A 66 30.61 13.75 17.66
C GLY A 66 30.50 12.23 17.55
N ALA A 67 29.31 11.67 17.80
CA ALA A 67 29.06 10.23 17.88
C ALA A 67 28.45 9.61 16.64
N ALA A 68 27.84 10.42 15.75
CA ALA A 68 27.08 9.95 14.59
C ALA A 68 27.99 9.50 13.44
N ASN A 69 27.68 8.35 12.87
CA ASN A 69 28.26 7.77 11.66
C ASN A 69 27.20 6.97 10.89
N GLU A 70 27.60 6.28 9.83
CA GLU A 70 26.70 5.50 8.97
C GLU A 70 26.05 4.29 9.67
N ASN A 71 26.62 3.80 10.79
CA ASN A 71 26.08 2.72 11.62
C ASN A 71 25.29 3.24 12.84
N THR A 72 24.95 4.51 12.85
CA THR A 72 24.23 5.15 13.97
C THR A 72 22.79 5.46 13.57
N MET A 73 21.84 5.11 14.45
CA MET A 73 20.45 5.56 14.36
C MET A 73 20.18 6.70 15.32
N LEU A 74 19.63 7.80 14.82
CA LEU A 74 19.20 8.96 15.62
C LEU A 74 17.67 9.12 15.57
N LEU A 75 17.08 9.35 16.74
CA LEU A 75 15.64 9.63 16.88
C LEU A 75 15.49 11.00 17.55
N LEU A 76 15.20 12.04 16.77
CA LEU A 76 15.22 13.43 17.23
C LEU A 76 13.80 14.03 17.15
N ASP A 77 13.25 14.39 18.30
CA ASP A 77 11.93 15.02 18.37
C ASP A 77 12.06 16.54 18.49
N GLU A 78 11.19 17.27 17.78
CA GLU A 78 11.16 18.73 17.73
C GLU A 78 12.53 19.36 17.45
N PHE A 79 13.23 18.81 16.49
CA PHE A 79 14.59 19.16 16.13
C PHE A 79 14.77 20.67 15.91
N GLY A 80 15.71 21.27 16.63
CA GLY A 80 16.07 22.69 16.57
C GLY A 80 15.14 23.63 17.34
N SER A 81 14.04 23.17 17.94
CA SER A 81 13.10 24.02 18.69
C SER A 81 13.73 24.58 19.99
N GLY A 82 13.09 25.61 20.56
CA GLY A 82 13.48 26.20 21.85
C GLY A 82 14.28 27.49 21.75
N SER A 83 14.47 28.05 20.55
CA SER A 83 15.12 29.35 20.27
C SER A 83 14.27 30.19 19.35
N ASP A 84 14.78 31.36 18.99
CA ASP A 84 14.18 32.18 17.91
C ASP A 84 13.96 31.36 16.64
N PRO A 85 12.79 31.45 16.02
CA PRO A 85 12.45 30.60 14.88
C PRO A 85 13.37 30.76 13.67
N GLU A 86 13.92 31.95 13.44
CA GLU A 86 14.77 32.22 12.28
C GLU A 86 16.21 31.78 12.56
N LEU A 87 16.78 32.20 13.67
CA LEU A 87 18.16 31.88 14.05
C LEU A 87 18.30 30.38 14.42
N GLY A 88 17.36 29.85 15.19
CA GLY A 88 17.33 28.44 15.55
C GLY A 88 17.07 27.53 14.34
N GLY A 89 16.24 27.99 13.40
CA GLY A 89 15.98 27.31 12.14
C GLY A 89 17.23 27.21 11.26
N ALA A 90 18.01 28.28 11.13
CA ALA A 90 19.26 28.29 10.38
C ALA A 90 20.31 27.35 10.99
N LEU A 91 20.45 27.36 12.32
CA LEU A 91 21.39 26.46 13.01
C LEU A 91 20.95 25.00 12.88
N ALA A 92 19.68 24.72 13.00
CA ALA A 92 19.13 23.38 12.82
C ALA A 92 19.35 22.84 11.39
N GLU A 93 19.26 23.71 10.37
CA GLU A 93 19.56 23.36 8.99
C GLU A 93 21.02 22.90 8.82
N VAL A 94 21.98 23.66 9.35
CA VAL A 94 23.40 23.28 9.30
C VAL A 94 23.67 21.97 10.06
N PHE A 95 23.06 21.77 11.22
CA PHE A 95 23.17 20.49 11.93
C PHE A 95 22.60 19.32 11.13
N TYR A 96 21.48 19.54 10.44
CA TYR A 96 20.89 18.53 9.58
C TYR A 96 21.81 18.17 8.40
N GLU A 97 22.41 19.15 7.74
CA GLU A 97 23.39 18.96 6.66
C GLU A 97 24.60 18.15 7.13
N GLU A 98 25.13 18.46 8.32
CA GLU A 98 26.26 17.73 8.92
C GLU A 98 25.93 16.27 9.25
N LEU A 99 24.73 16.00 9.79
CA LEU A 99 24.26 14.62 10.04
C LEU A 99 24.05 13.86 8.73
N TYR A 100 23.53 14.54 7.70
CA TYR A 100 23.37 13.97 6.37
C TYR A 100 24.72 13.63 5.72
N ALA A 101 25.69 14.53 5.78
CA ALA A 101 27.05 14.31 5.27
C ALA A 101 27.74 13.10 5.91
N ARG A 102 27.43 12.78 7.17
CA ARG A 102 27.91 11.59 7.91
C ARG A 102 27.16 10.31 7.57
N LYS A 103 26.15 10.38 6.67
CA LYS A 103 25.30 9.26 6.27
C LYS A 103 24.54 8.59 7.44
N THR A 104 24.28 9.36 8.49
CA THR A 104 23.59 8.88 9.69
C THR A 104 22.16 8.51 9.35
N PHE A 105 21.69 7.36 9.82
CA PHE A 105 20.28 7.01 9.73
C PHE A 105 19.49 7.78 10.79
N ALA A 106 18.68 8.73 10.38
CA ALA A 106 17.96 9.60 11.30
C ALA A 106 16.46 9.66 11.03
N VAL A 107 15.65 9.62 12.09
CA VAL A 107 14.22 9.95 12.03
C VAL A 107 14.02 11.21 12.87
N ILE A 108 13.62 12.28 12.19
CA ILE A 108 13.60 13.64 12.76
C ILE A 108 12.19 14.21 12.65
N THR A 109 11.65 14.74 13.74
CA THR A 109 10.46 15.59 13.67
C THR A 109 10.86 17.05 13.81
N THR A 110 10.29 17.92 13.00
CA THR A 110 10.56 19.35 13.04
C THR A 110 9.34 20.16 12.59
N HIS A 111 9.30 21.40 13.05
CA HIS A 111 8.38 22.43 12.57
C HIS A 111 9.01 23.38 11.55
N TYR A 112 10.32 23.30 11.32
CA TYR A 112 11.05 24.19 10.43
C TYR A 112 10.81 23.87 8.97
N THR A 113 10.34 24.86 8.22
CA THR A 113 10.01 24.74 6.79
C THR A 113 11.28 24.61 5.94
N ASN A 114 12.37 25.29 6.29
CA ASN A 114 13.65 25.21 5.59
C ASN A 114 14.20 23.77 5.56
N ILE A 115 14.16 23.02 6.66
CA ILE A 115 14.56 21.61 6.70
C ILE A 115 13.69 20.75 5.81
N LYS A 116 12.36 21.00 5.76
CA LYS A 116 11.45 20.27 4.86
C LYS A 116 11.78 20.51 3.38
N ILE A 117 12.12 21.74 3.02
CA ILE A 117 12.52 22.11 1.65
C ILE A 117 13.86 21.47 1.31
N LEU A 118 14.85 21.60 2.18
CA LEU A 118 16.17 20.99 1.99
C LEU A 118 16.06 19.47 1.80
N THR A 119 15.29 18.79 2.64
CA THR A 119 15.07 17.34 2.56
C THR A 119 14.53 16.92 1.17
N ALA A 120 13.70 17.74 0.53
CA ALA A 120 13.14 17.43 -0.79
C ALA A 120 14.19 17.45 -1.92
N SER A 121 15.33 18.15 -1.72
CA SER A 121 16.42 18.25 -2.69
C SER A 121 17.54 17.21 -2.48
N LEU A 122 17.56 16.54 -1.32
CA LEU A 122 18.62 15.61 -0.95
C LEU A 122 18.27 14.16 -1.33
N PRO A 123 19.13 13.43 -2.06
CA PRO A 123 18.95 12.01 -2.29
C PRO A 123 19.02 11.23 -0.97
N ASN A 124 18.25 10.13 -0.86
CA ASN A 124 18.16 9.30 0.36
C ASN A 124 17.57 10.01 1.60
N ALA A 125 17.04 11.21 1.44
CA ALA A 125 16.26 11.89 2.47
C ALA A 125 14.81 12.03 2.02
N VAL A 126 13.87 11.78 2.91
CA VAL A 126 12.44 11.74 2.56
C VAL A 126 11.61 12.48 3.60
N ASN A 127 10.77 13.39 3.14
CA ASN A 127 9.75 13.99 3.99
C ASN A 127 8.64 12.99 4.32
N ALA A 128 8.14 13.05 5.53
CA ALA A 128 6.96 12.28 5.95
C ALA A 128 6.02 13.15 6.79
N CYS A 129 4.75 12.80 6.82
CA CYS A 129 3.77 13.49 7.65
C CYS A 129 2.79 12.52 8.30
N MET A 130 2.26 12.93 9.46
CA MET A 130 1.11 12.28 10.06
C MET A 130 -0.16 12.75 9.34
N LEU A 131 -0.98 11.79 8.89
CA LEU A 131 -2.24 12.13 8.23
C LEU A 131 -3.23 12.75 9.21
N PHE A 132 -4.03 13.68 8.69
CA PHE A 132 -5.00 14.44 9.45
C PHE A 132 -6.33 14.51 8.68
N ASP A 133 -7.43 14.20 9.34
CA ASP A 133 -8.76 14.39 8.77
C ASP A 133 -9.14 15.86 8.83
N THR A 134 -9.05 16.53 7.68
CA THR A 134 -9.36 17.95 7.57
C THR A 134 -10.84 18.28 7.71
N LYS A 135 -11.75 17.29 7.58
CA LYS A 135 -13.19 17.49 7.76
C LYS A 135 -13.59 17.49 9.22
N ASN A 136 -13.09 16.49 9.96
CA ASN A 136 -13.40 16.31 11.37
C ASN A 136 -12.33 16.89 12.29
N LEU A 137 -11.25 17.45 11.73
CA LEU A 137 -10.08 18.00 12.41
C LEU A 137 -9.50 17.05 13.47
N LYS A 138 -9.37 15.77 13.11
CA LYS A 138 -8.83 14.72 13.98
C LYS A 138 -7.57 14.07 13.39
N PRO A 139 -6.56 13.77 14.22
CA PRO A 139 -5.41 13.00 13.78
C PRO A 139 -5.84 11.58 13.39
N LEU A 140 -5.37 11.09 12.25
CA LEU A 140 -5.60 9.71 11.80
C LEU A 140 -4.56 8.73 12.35
N TYR A 141 -3.47 9.22 12.94
CA TYR A 141 -2.34 8.44 13.46
C TYR A 141 -1.67 7.54 12.41
N GLU A 142 -1.84 7.86 11.15
CA GLU A 142 -1.17 7.20 10.02
C GLU A 142 0.01 8.04 9.53
N LEU A 143 1.16 7.39 9.32
CA LEU A 143 2.34 8.01 8.71
C LEU A 143 2.25 7.90 7.18
N SER A 144 2.40 9.02 6.49
CA SER A 144 2.54 9.07 5.04
C SER A 144 3.95 9.52 4.67
N VAL A 145 4.69 8.65 4.00
CA VAL A 145 6.05 8.93 3.52
C VAL A 145 6.00 9.55 2.12
N GLY A 146 6.98 10.40 1.80
CA GLY A 146 7.15 11.04 0.50
C GLY A 146 6.38 12.37 0.35
N GLN A 147 6.00 13.01 1.46
CA GLN A 147 5.41 14.35 1.43
C GLN A 147 5.62 15.10 2.76
N PRO A 148 5.87 16.42 2.73
CA PRO A 148 5.92 17.23 3.93
C PRO A 148 4.52 17.39 4.54
N GLY A 149 4.46 17.62 5.86
CA GLY A 149 3.22 17.94 6.57
C GLY A 149 2.92 19.43 6.58
N SER A 150 1.63 19.81 6.44
CA SER A 150 1.15 21.15 6.76
C SER A 150 0.84 21.28 8.25
N SER A 151 0.80 22.52 8.73
CA SER A 151 0.60 22.78 10.16
C SER A 151 -0.87 22.78 10.58
N PHE A 152 -1.82 23.00 9.66
CA PHE A 152 -3.26 23.16 9.91
C PHE A 152 -3.57 24.15 11.05
N THR A 153 -2.70 25.12 11.27
CA THR A 153 -2.77 26.02 12.44
C THR A 153 -4.03 26.87 12.41
N PHE A 154 -4.36 27.45 11.26
CA PHE A 154 -5.53 28.32 11.11
C PHE A 154 -6.83 27.52 11.11
N GLU A 155 -6.86 26.35 10.49
CA GLU A 155 -8.02 25.46 10.47
C GLU A 155 -8.36 24.95 11.88
N VAL A 156 -7.35 24.54 12.64
CA VAL A 156 -7.52 24.11 14.04
C VAL A 156 -7.97 25.27 14.92
N ALA A 157 -7.41 26.47 14.75
CA ALA A 157 -7.81 27.64 15.50
C ALA A 157 -9.28 28.02 15.21
N GLN A 158 -9.68 28.00 13.95
CA GLN A 158 -11.06 28.26 13.52
C GLN A 158 -12.04 27.25 14.14
N HIS A 159 -11.69 25.98 14.12
CA HIS A 159 -12.51 24.93 14.71
C HIS A 159 -12.67 25.08 16.23
N ASN A 160 -11.64 25.58 16.91
CA ASN A 160 -11.67 25.87 18.34
C ASN A 160 -12.38 27.18 18.69
N GLY A 161 -13.05 27.81 17.72
CA GLY A 161 -13.92 28.98 17.96
C GLY A 161 -13.22 30.32 17.81
N ILE A 162 -11.98 30.39 17.31
CA ILE A 162 -11.34 31.67 16.97
C ILE A 162 -12.06 32.26 15.76
N THR A 163 -12.47 33.54 15.88
CA THR A 163 -13.23 34.22 14.85
C THR A 163 -12.41 34.44 13.57
N THR A 164 -13.07 34.40 12.42
CA THR A 164 -12.45 34.64 11.10
C THR A 164 -11.72 35.98 11.04
N ASP A 165 -12.25 37.01 11.65
CA ASP A 165 -11.64 38.35 11.74
C ASP A 165 -10.26 38.34 12.40
N LEU A 166 -10.10 37.57 13.48
CA LEU A 166 -8.82 37.42 14.16
C LEU A 166 -7.84 36.57 13.35
N LEU A 167 -8.34 35.54 12.68
CA LEU A 167 -7.53 34.69 11.80
C LEU A 167 -7.01 35.47 10.59
N ASP A 168 -7.85 36.29 9.98
CA ASP A 168 -7.44 37.10 8.84
C ASP A 168 -6.40 38.15 9.26
N LYS A 169 -6.58 38.80 10.41
CA LYS A 169 -5.57 39.70 10.99
C LYS A 169 -4.25 38.94 11.31
N ALA A 170 -4.32 37.69 11.75
CA ALA A 170 -3.11 36.89 11.97
C ALA A 170 -2.40 36.51 10.66
N LYS A 171 -3.16 36.17 9.61
CA LYS A 171 -2.59 35.88 8.29
C LYS A 171 -1.84 37.06 7.69
N THR A 172 -2.31 38.30 7.87
CA THR A 172 -1.60 39.50 7.37
C THR A 172 -0.23 39.73 8.04
N LYS A 173 0.01 39.11 9.19
CA LYS A 173 1.31 39.18 9.90
C LYS A 173 2.30 38.08 9.51
N VAL A 174 1.89 37.11 8.72
CA VAL A 174 2.74 36.04 8.20
C VAL A 174 3.20 36.39 6.79
N SER A 175 4.45 36.06 6.43
CA SER A 175 4.94 36.30 5.07
C SER A 175 4.10 35.52 4.03
N GLU A 176 3.76 36.16 2.92
CA GLU A 176 2.94 35.57 1.84
C GLU A 176 3.54 34.25 1.32
N SER A 177 4.87 34.18 1.21
CA SER A 177 5.57 32.95 0.78
C SER A 177 5.30 31.77 1.71
N LYS A 178 5.27 32.01 3.03
CA LYS A 178 5.04 30.96 4.03
C LYS A 178 3.59 30.46 4.01
N ILE A 179 2.63 31.37 3.84
CA ILE A 179 1.20 31.04 3.67
C ILE A 179 1.03 30.20 2.42
N LYS A 180 1.59 30.64 1.29
CA LYS A 180 1.47 29.94 0.01
C LYS A 180 2.06 28.52 0.02
N ILE A 181 3.20 28.33 0.69
CA ILE A 181 3.79 27.00 0.87
C ILE A 181 2.88 26.09 1.72
N ASP A 182 2.32 26.60 2.81
CA ASP A 182 1.42 25.80 3.67
C ASP A 182 0.10 25.44 2.97
N GLU A 183 -0.48 26.38 2.21
CA GLU A 183 -1.66 26.14 1.36
C GLU A 183 -1.40 25.05 0.31
N LEU A 184 -0.31 25.16 -0.47
CA LEU A 184 0.07 24.18 -1.47
C LEU A 184 0.33 22.80 -0.85
N THR A 185 0.97 22.77 0.32
CA THR A 185 1.25 21.51 1.06
C THR A 185 -0.07 20.87 1.52
N THR A 186 -1.02 21.69 2.00
CA THR A 186 -2.35 21.23 2.42
C THR A 186 -3.14 20.67 1.25
N GLU A 187 -3.12 21.36 0.10
CA GLU A 187 -3.79 20.92 -1.12
C GLU A 187 -3.21 19.60 -1.63
N LEU A 188 -1.89 19.48 -1.68
CA LEU A 188 -1.19 18.26 -2.06
C LEU A 188 -1.58 17.08 -1.14
N GLN A 189 -1.67 17.29 0.16
CA GLN A 189 -2.11 16.27 1.10
C GLN A 189 -3.55 15.81 0.85
N LYS A 190 -4.46 16.76 0.59
CA LYS A 190 -5.86 16.46 0.25
C LYS A 190 -5.96 15.61 -1.02
N GLU A 191 -5.27 16.01 -2.09
CA GLU A 191 -5.27 15.30 -3.36
C GLU A 191 -4.66 13.88 -3.23
N LYS A 192 -3.55 13.74 -2.52
CA LYS A 192 -2.92 12.42 -2.29
C LYS A 192 -3.81 11.49 -1.46
N SER A 193 -4.48 12.01 -0.44
CA SER A 193 -5.45 11.24 0.35
C SER A 193 -6.64 10.78 -0.51
N ARG A 194 -7.15 11.65 -1.38
CA ARG A 194 -8.21 11.34 -2.34
C ARG A 194 -7.76 10.26 -3.32
N PHE A 195 -6.55 10.40 -3.88
CA PHE A 195 -5.98 9.42 -4.81
C PHE A 195 -5.79 8.05 -4.15
N LYS A 196 -5.29 8.00 -2.90
CA LYS A 196 -5.15 6.76 -2.13
C LYS A 196 -6.50 6.06 -1.94
N LYS A 197 -7.57 6.83 -1.64
CA LYS A 197 -8.92 6.29 -1.50
C LYS A 197 -9.43 5.68 -2.81
N ILE A 198 -9.33 6.42 -3.92
CA ILE A 198 -9.74 5.95 -5.26
C ILE A 198 -8.97 4.68 -5.66
N ASN A 199 -7.66 4.65 -5.43
CA ASN A 199 -6.82 3.50 -5.74
C ASN A 199 -7.22 2.25 -4.93
N ASN A 200 -7.57 2.42 -3.65
CA ASN A 200 -8.07 1.32 -2.83
C ASN A 200 -9.44 0.80 -3.33
N GLU A 201 -10.36 1.70 -3.69
CA GLU A 201 -11.66 1.33 -4.27
C GLU A 201 -11.49 0.58 -5.60
N GLN A 202 -10.58 1.04 -6.46
CA GLN A 202 -10.23 0.35 -7.71
C GLN A 202 -9.64 -1.04 -7.48
N ASN A 203 -8.76 -1.18 -6.49
CA ASN A 203 -8.18 -2.48 -6.15
C ASN A 203 -9.25 -3.46 -5.67
N ILE A 204 -10.16 -3.04 -4.79
CA ILE A 204 -11.29 -3.86 -4.33
C ILE A 204 -12.15 -4.30 -5.53
N ALA A 205 -12.56 -3.36 -6.38
CA ALA A 205 -13.35 -3.66 -7.58
C ALA A 205 -12.63 -4.64 -8.53
N LYS A 206 -11.31 -4.50 -8.67
CA LYS A 206 -10.48 -5.42 -9.46
C LYS A 206 -10.43 -6.84 -8.88
N TYR A 207 -10.35 -6.99 -7.57
CA TYR A 207 -10.42 -8.30 -6.91
C TYR A 207 -11.78 -8.95 -7.08
N GLU A 208 -12.87 -8.20 -6.93
CA GLU A 208 -14.23 -8.70 -7.15
C GLU A 208 -14.47 -9.13 -8.60
N ALA A 209 -14.01 -8.32 -9.58
CA ALA A 209 -14.09 -8.64 -10.98
C ALA A 209 -13.34 -9.94 -11.33
N ARG A 210 -12.12 -10.11 -10.80
CA ARG A 210 -11.35 -11.36 -10.97
C ARG A 210 -12.07 -12.57 -10.38
N GLY A 211 -12.66 -12.42 -9.20
CA GLY A 211 -13.49 -13.48 -8.60
C GLY A 211 -14.66 -13.91 -9.48
N LYS A 212 -15.36 -12.94 -10.06
CA LYS A 212 -16.46 -13.21 -11.01
C LYS A 212 -15.97 -13.91 -12.28
N ILE A 213 -14.86 -13.46 -12.87
CA ILE A 213 -14.24 -14.11 -14.04
C ILE A 213 -13.97 -15.58 -13.74
N THR A 214 -13.30 -15.89 -12.63
CA THR A 214 -13.01 -17.28 -12.24
C THR A 214 -14.29 -18.13 -12.08
N GLN A 215 -15.37 -17.53 -11.56
CA GLN A 215 -16.65 -18.23 -11.46
C GLN A 215 -17.29 -18.50 -12.83
N TYR A 216 -17.23 -17.53 -13.74
CA TYR A 216 -17.74 -17.70 -15.10
C TYR A 216 -16.93 -18.73 -15.88
N ASP A 217 -15.61 -18.75 -15.76
CA ASP A 217 -14.75 -19.76 -16.39
C ASP A 217 -15.10 -21.18 -15.93
N LYS A 218 -15.32 -21.39 -14.63
CA LYS A 218 -15.76 -22.67 -14.09
C LYS A 218 -17.12 -23.09 -14.66
N LYS A 219 -18.07 -22.16 -14.76
CA LYS A 219 -19.39 -22.44 -15.37
C LYS A 219 -19.28 -22.77 -16.86
N LEU A 220 -18.42 -22.05 -17.58
CA LEU A 220 -18.20 -22.29 -19.01
C LEU A 220 -17.62 -23.69 -19.24
N ILE A 221 -16.60 -24.09 -18.49
CA ILE A 221 -16.02 -25.44 -18.56
C ILE A 221 -17.09 -26.50 -18.28
N ALA A 222 -17.90 -26.34 -17.24
CA ALA A 222 -18.95 -27.27 -16.91
C ALA A 222 -20.03 -27.41 -18.05
N LEU A 223 -20.39 -26.29 -18.66
CA LEU A 223 -21.34 -26.26 -19.79
C LEU A 223 -20.76 -26.92 -21.05
N THR A 224 -19.51 -26.63 -21.39
CA THR A 224 -18.82 -27.26 -22.54
C THR A 224 -18.69 -28.77 -22.36
N THR A 225 -18.33 -29.21 -21.15
CA THR A 225 -18.27 -30.65 -20.83
C THR A 225 -19.65 -31.31 -20.97
N LYS A 226 -20.71 -30.68 -20.45
CA LYS A 226 -22.06 -31.21 -20.58
C LYS A 226 -22.51 -31.28 -22.04
N GLN A 227 -22.18 -30.25 -22.82
CA GLN A 227 -22.52 -30.20 -24.25
C GLN A 227 -21.78 -31.30 -25.03
N SER A 228 -20.48 -31.50 -24.78
CA SER A 228 -19.73 -32.58 -25.44
C SER A 228 -20.27 -33.97 -25.10
N THR A 229 -20.68 -34.22 -23.85
CA THR A 229 -21.29 -35.48 -23.43
C THR A 229 -22.66 -35.69 -24.15
N GLN A 230 -23.45 -34.64 -24.28
CA GLN A 230 -24.72 -34.72 -25.04
C GLN A 230 -24.48 -35.04 -26.51
N ILE A 231 -23.51 -34.41 -27.15
CA ILE A 231 -23.16 -34.70 -28.56
C ILE A 231 -22.77 -36.14 -28.72
N GLN A 232 -21.90 -36.69 -27.87
CA GLN A 232 -21.50 -38.09 -27.90
C GLN A 232 -22.69 -39.03 -27.72
N TYR A 233 -23.60 -38.71 -26.82
CA TYR A 233 -24.83 -39.49 -26.62
C TYR A 233 -25.73 -39.49 -27.89
N PHE A 234 -25.93 -38.34 -28.52
CA PHE A 234 -26.71 -38.24 -29.77
C PHE A 234 -26.02 -38.97 -30.91
N GLU A 235 -24.72 -38.95 -31.03
CA GLU A 235 -23.97 -39.72 -32.03
C GLU A 235 -24.19 -41.23 -31.85
N GLN A 236 -24.14 -41.72 -30.62
CA GLN A 236 -24.43 -43.12 -30.31
C GLN A 236 -25.87 -43.49 -30.67
N GLN A 237 -26.85 -42.68 -30.27
CA GLN A 237 -28.25 -42.89 -30.60
C GLN A 237 -28.47 -42.94 -32.12
N ASN A 238 -27.87 -42.03 -32.86
CA ASN A 238 -27.93 -42.00 -34.31
C ASN A 238 -27.33 -43.28 -34.96
N LYS A 239 -26.25 -43.82 -34.39
CA LYS A 239 -25.71 -45.12 -34.84
C LYS A 239 -26.73 -46.25 -34.67
N PHE A 240 -27.39 -46.33 -33.51
CA PHE A 240 -28.43 -47.34 -33.26
C PHE A 240 -29.65 -47.16 -34.20
N VAL A 241 -30.12 -45.96 -34.43
CA VAL A 241 -31.23 -45.66 -35.35
C VAL A 241 -30.86 -46.08 -36.78
N ASN A 242 -29.66 -45.76 -37.23
CA ASN A 242 -29.21 -46.13 -38.57
C ASN A 242 -29.04 -47.65 -38.73
N MET A 243 -28.56 -48.34 -37.65
CA MET A 243 -28.51 -49.82 -37.66
C MET A 243 -29.90 -50.42 -37.69
N GLY A 244 -30.88 -49.87 -36.93
CA GLY A 244 -32.27 -50.29 -36.97
C GLY A 244 -32.87 -50.14 -38.35
N LYS A 245 -32.64 -49.03 -39.06
CA LYS A 245 -33.08 -48.83 -40.44
C LYS A 245 -32.53 -49.84 -41.40
N LYS A 246 -31.23 -50.15 -41.32
CA LYS A 246 -30.56 -51.18 -42.14
C LYS A 246 -31.20 -52.56 -41.93
N ILE A 247 -31.45 -52.94 -40.66
CA ILE A 247 -32.09 -54.22 -40.31
C ILE A 247 -33.57 -54.27 -40.88
N TYR A 248 -34.31 -53.19 -40.74
CA TYR A 248 -35.65 -53.06 -41.25
C TYR A 248 -35.66 -53.24 -42.76
N ASP A 249 -34.78 -52.59 -43.50
CA ASP A 249 -34.66 -52.74 -44.96
C ASP A 249 -34.30 -54.20 -45.39
N LEU A 250 -33.40 -54.86 -44.60
CA LEU A 250 -33.11 -56.27 -44.85
C LEU A 250 -34.29 -57.16 -44.66
N ILE A 251 -35.11 -56.98 -43.61
CA ILE A 251 -36.30 -57.74 -43.37
C ILE A 251 -37.30 -57.50 -44.52
N GLY A 252 -37.42 -56.26 -44.98
CA GLY A 252 -38.27 -55.93 -46.15
C GLY A 252 -37.84 -56.62 -47.43
N LYS A 253 -36.55 -56.68 -47.70
CA LYS A 253 -36.00 -57.41 -48.88
C LYS A 253 -36.17 -58.93 -48.76
N HIS A 254 -35.99 -59.52 -47.58
CA HIS A 254 -36.20 -60.95 -47.35
C HIS A 254 -37.69 -61.36 -47.52
N LYS A 255 -38.65 -60.52 -47.02
CA LYS A 255 -40.02 -60.79 -47.21
C LYS A 255 -40.44 -60.86 -48.70
N LYS A 256 -39.82 -60.08 -49.58
CA LYS A 256 -40.05 -60.07 -51.03
C LYS A 256 -39.38 -61.26 -51.74
N ASN A 257 -38.14 -61.62 -51.40
CA ASN A 257 -37.32 -62.61 -52.17
C ASN A 257 -37.28 -64.01 -51.54
N LYS A 258 -37.68 -64.21 -50.29
CA LYS A 258 -37.68 -65.46 -49.48
C LYS A 258 -36.36 -66.24 -49.54
N SER A 259 -35.25 -65.62 -49.91
CA SER A 259 -33.92 -66.28 -50.04
C SER A 259 -33.09 -66.16 -48.75
N ASN A 260 -32.92 -67.26 -48.01
CA ASN A 260 -32.13 -67.29 -46.80
C ASN A 260 -30.62 -67.03 -47.08
N LYS A 261 -30.13 -67.42 -48.26
CA LYS A 261 -28.74 -67.20 -48.67
C LYS A 261 -28.42 -65.72 -48.86
N ALA A 262 -29.36 -64.99 -49.53
CA ALA A 262 -29.25 -63.55 -49.75
C ALA A 262 -29.33 -62.76 -48.42
N LEU A 263 -30.14 -63.22 -47.47
CA LEU A 263 -30.24 -62.60 -46.14
C LEU A 263 -28.92 -62.80 -45.37
N TYR A 264 -28.35 -64.01 -45.35
CA TYR A 264 -27.09 -64.29 -44.66
C TYR A 264 -25.92 -63.48 -45.21
N GLU A 265 -25.78 -63.38 -46.53
CA GLU A 265 -24.73 -62.55 -47.16
C GLU A 265 -24.85 -61.06 -46.82
N ALA A 266 -26.10 -60.55 -46.82
CA ALA A 266 -26.37 -59.14 -46.48
C ALA A 266 -26.11 -58.86 -45.02
N VAL A 267 -26.47 -59.75 -44.08
CA VAL A 267 -26.12 -59.60 -42.64
C VAL A 267 -24.63 -59.67 -42.43
N LYS A 268 -23.91 -60.62 -43.06
CA LYS A 268 -22.46 -60.74 -42.97
C LYS A 268 -21.79 -59.46 -43.42
N LYS A 269 -22.20 -58.88 -44.52
CA LYS A 269 -21.68 -57.61 -45.05
C LYS A 269 -21.89 -56.42 -44.11
N ILE A 270 -23.01 -56.34 -43.41
CA ILE A 270 -23.27 -55.31 -42.40
C ILE A 270 -22.35 -55.49 -41.21
N VAL A 271 -22.18 -56.71 -40.71
CA VAL A 271 -21.28 -57.01 -39.57
C VAL A 271 -19.83 -56.74 -39.92
N GLU A 272 -19.36 -57.01 -41.13
CA GLU A 272 -18.01 -56.67 -41.58
C GLU A 272 -17.77 -55.18 -41.67
N ILE A 273 -18.74 -54.43 -42.20
CA ILE A 273 -18.70 -52.95 -42.26
C ILE A 273 -18.71 -52.33 -40.85
N GLU A 274 -19.51 -52.85 -39.92
CA GLU A 274 -19.52 -52.32 -38.56
C GLU A 274 -18.28 -52.73 -37.74
N LYS A 275 -17.70 -53.91 -37.99
CA LYS A 275 -16.39 -54.29 -37.42
C LYS A 275 -15.24 -53.42 -37.92
N SER A 276 -15.22 -53.06 -39.22
CA SER A 276 -14.15 -52.20 -39.77
C SER A 276 -14.26 -50.73 -39.31
N LYS A 277 -15.33 -50.32 -38.65
CA LYS A 277 -15.50 -49.00 -38.05
C LYS A 277 -15.11 -48.98 -36.55
N LEU A 278 -14.87 -50.14 -35.96
CA LEU A 278 -14.46 -50.30 -34.56
C LEU A 278 -12.94 -50.46 -34.39
N LEU A 279 -12.26 -50.63 -35.50
CA LEU A 279 -10.79 -50.61 -35.66
C LEU A 279 -10.34 -49.21 -36.15
#